data_0af70bc4b5fb32d2bd919c0c3779c598
#
_entry.id   0af70bc4b5fb32d2bd919c0c3779c598
#
_cell.length_a   1.000
_cell.length_b   1.000
_cell.length_c   1.000
_cell.angle_alpha   90.00
_cell.angle_beta   90.00
_cell.angle_gamma   90.00
#
_symmetry.space_group_name_H-M   'P 1'
#
loop_
_entity.id
_entity.type
_entity.pdbx_description
1 polymer ?
#
loop_
_entity_poly.entity_id
_entity_poly.type
_entity_poly.pdbx_seq_one_letter_code
_entity_poly.pdbx_strand_id
1 'polypeptide(L)'
;KNYGGKFYLKENGVYARNIEVVDGKKHAFQDNGLWIGEVPEAVNYGNYKNVVFLDPGHGGRDPGAVYNGLREKDLNMSIYRKLRSELEKLGYTVLTSRDSDVYVDYVTERSEMVNKTNADVFISIHFNATGVPGVNRSGVETYIYEPDEDITPRINKVAHDDPTRLSESKRLADNIHNSVVSVAGANDRGVRGANYAVLRETVKPAVLLELGYMDSPEYKKISDDKYQNKLVEGIVTGLRNFYKTAK
;
A
#
# COMPACT_ATOMS: atom_id res chain seq x y z
N LYS A 1 36.46 -18.44 10.01
CA LYS A 1 35.09 -18.38 10.58
C LYS A 1 34.13 -18.16 9.42
N ASN A 2 33.29 -19.14 9.15
CA ASN A 2 32.33 -19.07 8.05
C ASN A 2 31.13 -18.22 8.52
N TYR A 3 31.03 -16.97 8.07
CA TYR A 3 29.99 -16.02 8.47
C TYR A 3 28.73 -16.14 7.60
N GLY A 4 28.42 -17.32 7.07
CA GLY A 4 27.10 -17.66 6.49
C GLY A 4 26.45 -16.69 5.51
N GLY A 5 27.15 -15.68 5.00
CA GLY A 5 26.62 -14.64 4.13
C GLY A 5 27.39 -14.50 2.81
N LYS A 6 26.73 -13.97 1.80
CA LYS A 6 27.36 -13.65 0.50
C LYS A 6 27.92 -12.23 0.55
N PHE A 7 29.13 -12.04 0.02
CA PHE A 7 29.80 -10.75 -0.11
C PHE A 7 30.24 -10.58 -1.56
N TYR A 8 30.20 -9.36 -2.05
CA TYR A 8 30.78 -9.02 -3.34
C TYR A 8 31.99 -8.12 -3.14
N LEU A 9 33.16 -8.59 -3.61
CA LEU A 9 34.40 -7.85 -3.57
C LEU A 9 34.59 -7.16 -4.93
N LYS A 10 34.66 -5.83 -4.92
CA LYS A 10 34.93 -5.03 -6.11
C LYS A 10 36.38 -5.25 -6.59
N GLU A 11 36.66 -4.93 -7.85
CA GLU A 11 38.03 -5.02 -8.45
C GLU A 11 39.07 -4.24 -7.68
N ASN A 12 38.67 -3.17 -7.00
CA ASN A 12 39.57 -2.36 -6.14
C ASN A 12 39.83 -2.96 -4.75
N GLY A 13 39.35 -4.17 -4.47
CA GLY A 13 39.55 -4.86 -3.20
C GLY A 13 38.64 -4.40 -2.06
N VAL A 14 37.61 -3.56 -2.33
CA VAL A 14 36.67 -3.07 -1.33
C VAL A 14 35.36 -3.86 -1.46
N TYR A 15 34.73 -4.20 -0.34
CA TYR A 15 33.40 -4.80 -0.35
C TYR A 15 32.35 -3.81 -0.89
N ALA A 16 31.43 -4.34 -1.69
CA ALA A 16 30.25 -3.59 -2.13
C ALA A 16 29.42 -3.13 -0.93
N ARG A 17 28.87 -1.93 -0.99
CA ARG A 17 28.01 -1.33 0.03
C ARG A 17 26.86 -0.61 -0.64
N ASN A 18 25.75 -0.44 0.06
CA ASN A 18 24.56 0.18 -0.50
C ASN A 18 24.06 -0.56 -1.75
N ILE A 19 23.67 0.15 -2.79
CA ILE A 19 23.23 -0.44 -4.06
C ILE A 19 24.35 -0.41 -5.07
N GLU A 20 24.73 -1.57 -5.58
CA GLU A 20 25.76 -1.75 -6.60
C GLU A 20 25.22 -2.59 -7.76
N VAL A 21 25.74 -2.34 -8.97
CA VAL A 21 25.42 -3.14 -10.15
C VAL A 21 26.41 -4.29 -10.25
N VAL A 22 25.91 -5.53 -10.19
CA VAL A 22 26.69 -6.76 -10.33
C VAL A 22 26.01 -7.59 -11.43
N ASP A 23 26.76 -7.98 -12.44
CA ASP A 23 26.28 -8.74 -13.61
C ASP A 23 25.06 -8.10 -14.29
N GLY A 24 25.04 -6.76 -14.37
CA GLY A 24 23.97 -5.99 -15.01
C GLY A 24 22.70 -5.82 -14.17
N LYS A 25 22.68 -6.33 -12.94
CA LYS A 25 21.57 -6.22 -12.00
C LYS A 25 21.94 -5.39 -10.79
N LYS A 26 20.99 -4.66 -10.24
CA LYS A 26 21.15 -3.93 -8.98
C LYS A 26 21.08 -4.89 -7.80
N HIS A 27 22.07 -4.83 -6.91
CA HIS A 27 22.13 -5.59 -5.67
C HIS A 27 22.32 -4.66 -4.49
N ALA A 28 21.68 -4.98 -3.36
CA ALA A 28 21.87 -4.25 -2.12
C ALA A 28 22.80 -4.99 -1.17
N PHE A 29 23.61 -4.20 -0.47
CA PHE A 29 24.60 -4.65 0.50
C PHE A 29 24.53 -3.79 1.76
N GLN A 30 24.72 -4.42 2.93
CA GLN A 30 24.89 -3.71 4.19
C GLN A 30 26.21 -2.93 4.21
N ASP A 31 26.36 -2.01 5.15
CA ASP A 31 27.60 -1.26 5.32
C ASP A 31 28.84 -2.13 5.60
N ASN A 32 28.64 -3.31 6.17
CA ASN A 32 29.67 -4.30 6.39
C ASN A 32 29.98 -5.16 5.13
N GLY A 33 29.31 -4.90 4.00
CA GLY A 33 29.47 -5.61 2.73
C GLY A 33 28.63 -6.89 2.58
N LEU A 34 27.79 -7.22 3.56
CA LEU A 34 26.93 -8.40 3.45
C LEU A 34 25.82 -8.16 2.42
N TRP A 35 25.71 -9.07 1.45
CA TRP A 35 24.67 -9.02 0.44
C TRP A 35 23.27 -9.25 1.06
N ILE A 36 22.34 -8.34 0.77
CA ILE A 36 20.97 -8.38 1.25
C ILE A 36 20.06 -9.06 0.23
N GLY A 37 20.23 -8.75 -1.04
CA GLY A 37 19.41 -9.29 -2.12
C GLY A 37 19.59 -8.53 -3.44
N GLU A 38 18.95 -9.04 -4.49
CA GLU A 38 18.79 -8.33 -5.75
C GLU A 38 17.71 -7.24 -5.59
N VAL A 39 18.01 -6.03 -6.03
CA VAL A 39 17.04 -4.92 -6.05
C VAL A 39 16.11 -5.15 -7.23
N PRO A 40 14.81 -5.29 -7.03
CA PRO A 40 13.88 -5.47 -8.14
C PRO A 40 14.02 -4.33 -9.17
N GLU A 41 14.10 -4.65 -10.46
CA GLU A 41 14.15 -3.66 -11.54
C GLU A 41 12.96 -2.69 -11.56
N ALA A 42 11.91 -3.05 -10.85
CA ALA A 42 10.61 -2.38 -10.87
C ALA A 42 10.53 -1.09 -10.02
N VAL A 43 11.62 -0.65 -9.39
CA VAL A 43 11.61 0.58 -8.58
C VAL A 43 11.98 1.77 -9.45
N ASN A 44 11.02 2.27 -10.22
CA ASN A 44 11.19 3.43 -11.08
C ASN A 44 10.31 4.57 -10.58
N TYR A 45 10.72 5.16 -9.45
CA TYR A 45 9.99 6.28 -8.87
C TYR A 45 10.01 7.49 -9.81
N GLY A 46 8.82 8.05 -10.08
CA GLY A 46 8.65 9.24 -10.91
C GLY A 46 8.45 8.99 -12.42
N ASN A 47 8.70 7.79 -12.94
CA ASN A 47 8.40 7.43 -14.34
C ASN A 47 7.19 6.50 -14.43
N TYR A 48 6.03 7.01 -14.04
CA TYR A 48 4.80 6.27 -13.89
C TYR A 48 4.07 6.05 -15.23
N LYS A 49 3.43 4.89 -15.36
CA LYS A 49 2.75 4.42 -16.59
C LYS A 49 1.25 4.23 -16.42
N ASN A 50 0.65 4.83 -15.38
CA ASN A 50 -0.77 4.66 -15.03
C ASN A 50 -1.15 3.20 -14.72
N VAL A 51 -0.27 2.46 -14.07
CA VAL A 51 -0.52 1.09 -13.61
C VAL A 51 -0.73 1.10 -12.11
N VAL A 52 -1.94 0.79 -11.67
CA VAL A 52 -2.34 0.83 -10.25
C VAL A 52 -2.60 -0.58 -9.76
N PHE A 53 -2.01 -0.95 -8.62
CA PHE A 53 -2.34 -2.19 -7.94
C PHE A 53 -3.30 -1.91 -6.79
N LEU A 54 -4.51 -2.46 -6.88
CA LEU A 54 -5.54 -2.37 -5.86
C LEU A 54 -5.56 -3.66 -5.01
N ASP A 55 -5.55 -3.48 -3.71
CA ASP A 55 -5.60 -4.59 -2.75
C ASP A 55 -6.84 -4.47 -1.87
N PRO A 56 -7.98 -5.07 -2.25
CA PRO A 56 -9.11 -5.15 -1.34
C PRO A 56 -8.77 -6.06 -0.16
N GLY A 57 -8.61 -5.46 1.03
CA GLY A 57 -8.20 -6.16 2.24
C GLY A 57 -9.11 -7.33 2.61
N HIS A 58 -8.58 -8.29 3.40
CA HIS A 58 -9.29 -9.48 3.83
C HIS A 58 -9.74 -10.40 2.67
N GLY A 59 -10.72 -11.28 2.91
CA GLY A 59 -11.29 -12.17 1.88
C GLY A 59 -11.31 -13.64 2.29
N GLY A 60 -12.21 -14.43 1.69
CA GLY A 60 -12.40 -15.84 1.99
C GLY A 60 -12.72 -16.08 3.47
N ARG A 61 -11.87 -16.85 4.14
CA ARG A 61 -11.98 -17.17 5.59
C ARG A 61 -11.70 -15.98 6.53
N ASP A 62 -11.08 -14.92 6.04
CA ASP A 62 -10.80 -13.70 6.80
C ASP A 62 -11.89 -12.65 6.49
N PRO A 63 -12.86 -12.44 7.37
CA PRO A 63 -13.94 -11.46 7.14
C PRO A 63 -13.47 -10.01 7.38
N GLY A 64 -12.31 -9.79 8.01
CA GLY A 64 -11.97 -8.51 8.64
C GLY A 64 -12.88 -8.18 9.81
N ALA A 65 -13.08 -6.90 10.07
CA ALA A 65 -14.02 -6.43 11.08
C ALA A 65 -15.47 -6.86 10.74
N VAL A 66 -16.24 -7.25 11.75
CA VAL A 66 -17.63 -7.65 11.60
C VAL A 66 -18.50 -6.88 12.61
N TYR A 67 -19.21 -5.89 12.13
CA TYR A 67 -20.07 -5.03 12.96
C TYR A 67 -21.35 -4.65 12.22
N ASN A 68 -22.43 -4.52 12.96
CA ASN A 68 -23.73 -4.04 12.42
C ASN A 68 -24.24 -4.83 11.20
N GLY A 69 -23.95 -6.14 11.14
CA GLY A 69 -24.32 -6.99 10.01
C GLY A 69 -23.44 -6.84 8.76
N LEU A 70 -22.42 -6.01 8.82
CA LEU A 70 -21.45 -5.81 7.74
C LEU A 70 -20.16 -6.60 8.00
N ARG A 71 -19.52 -7.07 6.93
CA ARG A 71 -18.16 -7.64 6.96
C ARG A 71 -17.25 -6.71 6.18
N GLU A 72 -16.10 -6.41 6.72
CA GLU A 72 -15.12 -5.51 6.10
C GLU A 72 -14.70 -5.96 4.70
N LYS A 73 -14.45 -7.26 4.53
CA LYS A 73 -14.09 -7.83 3.22
C LYS A 73 -15.08 -7.54 2.10
N ASP A 74 -16.37 -7.39 2.43
CA ASP A 74 -17.43 -7.12 1.45
C ASP A 74 -17.47 -5.63 1.09
N LEU A 75 -17.28 -4.74 2.07
CA LEU A 75 -17.13 -3.29 1.85
C LEU A 75 -15.88 -2.99 1.01
N ASN A 76 -14.75 -3.62 1.34
CA ASN A 76 -13.50 -3.49 0.59
C ASN A 76 -13.69 -3.90 -0.86
N MET A 77 -14.38 -5.02 -1.11
CA MET A 77 -14.67 -5.50 -2.45
C MET A 77 -15.65 -4.57 -3.20
N SER A 78 -16.61 -3.97 -2.51
CA SER A 78 -17.53 -2.98 -3.10
C SER A 78 -16.77 -1.76 -3.61
N ILE A 79 -15.91 -1.16 -2.77
CA ILE A 79 -15.05 -0.02 -3.16
C ILE A 79 -14.13 -0.41 -4.31
N TYR A 80 -13.44 -1.57 -4.20
CA TYR A 80 -12.55 -2.06 -5.24
C TYR A 80 -13.23 -2.14 -6.63
N ARG A 81 -14.41 -2.74 -6.71
CA ARG A 81 -15.12 -2.90 -7.99
C ARG A 81 -15.47 -1.56 -8.63
N LYS A 82 -15.97 -0.62 -7.83
CA LYS A 82 -16.27 0.74 -8.27
C LYS A 82 -15.02 1.47 -8.72
N LEU A 83 -13.97 1.44 -7.89
CA LEU A 83 -12.70 2.12 -8.16
C LEU A 83 -12.02 1.57 -9.41
N ARG A 84 -11.95 0.24 -9.56
CA ARG A 84 -11.45 -0.41 -10.77
C ARG A 84 -12.18 0.07 -12.01
N SER A 85 -13.50 0.05 -11.99
CA SER A 85 -14.34 0.48 -13.12
C SER A 85 -14.05 1.94 -13.53
N GLU A 86 -13.92 2.86 -12.55
CA GLU A 86 -13.65 4.27 -12.84
C GLU A 86 -12.22 4.49 -13.35
N LEU A 87 -11.23 3.79 -12.78
CA LEU A 87 -9.83 3.90 -13.24
C LEU A 87 -9.66 3.34 -14.66
N GLU A 88 -10.26 2.18 -14.97
CA GLU A 88 -10.19 1.57 -16.31
C GLU A 88 -10.84 2.48 -17.38
N LYS A 89 -11.97 3.15 -17.08
CA LYS A 89 -12.58 4.17 -17.97
C LYS A 89 -11.67 5.36 -18.24
N LEU A 90 -10.78 5.68 -17.31
CA LEU A 90 -9.81 6.76 -17.42
C LEU A 90 -8.49 6.32 -18.08
N GLY A 91 -8.39 5.06 -18.52
CA GLY A 91 -7.23 4.53 -19.22
C GLY A 91 -6.11 4.02 -18.31
N TYR A 92 -6.39 3.83 -16.99
CA TYR A 92 -5.45 3.16 -16.11
C TYR A 92 -5.47 1.64 -16.33
N THR A 93 -4.32 1.01 -16.19
CA THR A 93 -4.23 -0.44 -16.03
C THR A 93 -4.39 -0.78 -14.56
N VAL A 94 -5.38 -1.61 -14.22
CA VAL A 94 -5.65 -2.00 -12.83
C VAL A 94 -5.28 -3.46 -12.62
N LEU A 95 -4.36 -3.68 -11.70
CA LEU A 95 -3.96 -4.99 -11.18
C LEU A 95 -4.55 -5.17 -9.78
N THR A 96 -4.67 -6.41 -9.30
CA THR A 96 -5.29 -6.66 -7.99
C THR A 96 -4.74 -7.90 -7.30
N SER A 97 -4.81 -7.90 -5.96
CA SER A 97 -4.53 -9.08 -5.14
C SER A 97 -5.66 -10.12 -5.20
N ARG A 98 -6.92 -9.67 -5.34
CA ARG A 98 -8.10 -10.53 -5.51
C ARG A 98 -9.23 -9.77 -6.21
N ASP A 99 -10.04 -10.49 -6.96
CA ASP A 99 -11.25 -9.98 -7.64
C ASP A 99 -12.52 -10.71 -7.21
N SER A 100 -12.38 -11.66 -6.29
CA SER A 100 -13.44 -12.49 -5.74
C SER A 100 -13.25 -12.69 -4.24
N ASP A 101 -14.18 -13.43 -3.59
CA ASP A 101 -14.10 -13.71 -2.14
C ASP A 101 -13.14 -14.87 -1.86
N VAL A 102 -11.84 -14.66 -2.10
CA VAL A 102 -10.75 -15.59 -1.79
C VAL A 102 -9.87 -15.02 -0.71
N TYR A 103 -9.23 -15.91 0.06
CA TYR A 103 -8.21 -15.53 1.03
C TYR A 103 -6.86 -15.33 0.33
N VAL A 104 -6.22 -14.20 0.64
CA VAL A 104 -4.83 -13.91 0.26
C VAL A 104 -4.09 -13.50 1.53
N ASP A 105 -2.96 -14.14 1.83
CA ASP A 105 -2.20 -13.87 3.05
C ASP A 105 -1.72 -12.41 3.10
N TYR A 106 -1.95 -11.77 4.26
CA TYR A 106 -1.62 -10.35 4.44
C TYR A 106 -0.14 -10.11 4.82
N VAL A 107 0.58 -11.15 5.24
CA VAL A 107 1.94 -10.98 5.75
C VAL A 107 2.94 -10.79 4.60
N THR A 108 2.85 -11.63 3.56
CA THR A 108 3.78 -11.58 2.42
C THR A 108 3.11 -11.69 1.06
N GLU A 109 2.08 -12.51 0.90
CA GLU A 109 1.54 -12.88 -0.42
C GLU A 109 1.04 -11.67 -1.21
N ARG A 110 0.28 -10.75 -0.59
CA ARG A 110 -0.22 -9.52 -1.24
C ARG A 110 0.94 -8.66 -1.77
N SER A 111 1.97 -8.50 -0.95
CA SER A 111 3.16 -7.73 -1.32
C SER A 111 4.01 -8.45 -2.38
N GLU A 112 4.13 -9.79 -2.30
CA GLU A 112 4.78 -10.58 -3.36
C GLU A 112 4.08 -10.42 -4.71
N MET A 113 2.75 -10.40 -4.72
CA MET A 113 1.97 -10.21 -5.94
C MET A 113 2.31 -8.86 -6.59
N VAL A 114 2.21 -7.75 -5.85
CA VAL A 114 2.49 -6.42 -6.41
C VAL A 114 3.97 -6.25 -6.78
N ASN A 115 4.89 -6.79 -5.98
CA ASN A 115 6.33 -6.67 -6.22
C ASN A 115 6.80 -7.36 -7.52
N LYS A 116 6.04 -8.34 -8.01
CA LYS A 116 6.27 -9.05 -9.30
C LYS A 116 5.68 -8.32 -10.50
N THR A 117 5.02 -7.18 -10.31
CA THR A 117 4.35 -6.43 -11.38
C THR A 117 5.07 -5.13 -11.73
N ASN A 118 4.66 -4.52 -12.83
CA ASN A 118 5.05 -3.16 -13.23
C ASN A 118 4.12 -2.08 -12.66
N ALA A 119 3.38 -2.36 -11.60
CA ALA A 119 2.54 -1.36 -10.95
C ALA A 119 3.37 -0.15 -10.48
N ASP A 120 2.82 1.04 -10.66
CA ASP A 120 3.43 2.29 -10.21
C ASP A 120 3.22 2.50 -8.71
N VAL A 121 2.03 2.15 -8.23
CA VAL A 121 1.57 2.36 -6.86
C VAL A 121 0.75 1.18 -6.35
N PHE A 122 0.72 1.02 -5.03
CA PHE A 122 -0.09 0.05 -4.31
C PHE A 122 -1.09 0.77 -3.40
N ILE A 123 -2.37 0.40 -3.49
CA ILE A 123 -3.44 0.97 -2.68
C ILE A 123 -4.22 -0.17 -2.02
N SER A 124 -4.04 -0.34 -0.71
CA SER A 124 -4.83 -1.27 0.11
C SER A 124 -6.10 -0.58 0.61
N ILE A 125 -7.23 -1.28 0.53
CA ILE A 125 -8.58 -0.75 0.79
C ILE A 125 -9.15 -1.47 2.00
N HIS A 126 -9.48 -0.70 3.04
CA HIS A 126 -9.99 -1.17 4.32
C HIS A 126 -11.10 -0.26 4.89
N PHE A 127 -11.80 -0.78 5.89
CA PHE A 127 -12.70 -0.05 6.79
C PHE A 127 -12.37 -0.38 8.23
N ASN A 128 -12.18 0.65 9.03
CA ASN A 128 -11.72 0.55 10.40
C ASN A 128 -12.81 0.11 11.38
N ALA A 129 -12.37 -0.36 12.54
CA ALA A 129 -13.19 -0.53 13.74
C ALA A 129 -12.32 -0.29 14.97
N THR A 130 -12.86 0.36 15.99
CA THR A 130 -12.13 0.57 17.25
C THR A 130 -12.05 -0.69 18.10
N GLY A 131 -13.03 -1.58 17.96
CA GLY A 131 -13.20 -2.75 18.82
C GLY A 131 -13.58 -2.41 20.27
N VAL A 132 -13.79 -1.12 20.59
CA VAL A 132 -14.08 -0.66 21.96
C VAL A 132 -15.53 -0.22 22.08
N PRO A 133 -16.35 -0.88 22.88
CA PRO A 133 -17.75 -0.51 23.08
C PRO A 133 -17.91 0.94 23.53
N GLY A 134 -18.87 1.66 22.94
CA GLY A 134 -19.19 3.05 23.27
C GLY A 134 -18.26 4.11 22.70
N VAL A 135 -17.20 3.71 21.99
CA VAL A 135 -16.32 4.64 21.29
C VAL A 135 -16.89 4.91 19.90
N ASN A 136 -17.44 6.11 19.70
CA ASN A 136 -17.99 6.54 18.41
C ASN A 136 -16.92 7.31 17.61
N ARG A 137 -16.09 6.58 16.86
CA ARG A 137 -15.16 7.19 15.90
C ARG A 137 -15.80 7.25 14.51
N SER A 138 -15.40 8.24 13.72
CA SER A 138 -15.82 8.38 12.33
C SER A 138 -14.73 9.09 11.52
N GLY A 139 -14.73 8.87 10.22
CA GLY A 139 -13.83 9.54 9.29
C GLY A 139 -12.80 8.63 8.65
N VAL A 140 -11.97 9.24 7.81
CA VAL A 140 -10.99 8.56 6.96
C VAL A 140 -9.59 8.73 7.54
N GLU A 141 -8.84 7.64 7.57
CA GLU A 141 -7.40 7.61 7.86
C GLU A 141 -6.66 7.06 6.65
N THR A 142 -5.47 7.57 6.38
CA THR A 142 -4.59 6.99 5.35
C THR A 142 -3.27 6.64 5.99
N TYR A 143 -2.83 5.39 5.82
CA TYR A 143 -1.59 4.91 6.39
C TYR A 143 -0.49 4.76 5.34
N ILE A 144 0.71 5.17 5.72
CA ILE A 144 1.96 4.92 5.01
C ILE A 144 2.86 4.06 5.91
N TYR A 145 3.86 3.43 5.32
CA TYR A 145 4.85 2.71 6.10
C TYR A 145 5.68 3.67 6.95
N GLU A 146 5.76 3.36 8.24
CA GLU A 146 6.70 3.95 9.18
C GLU A 146 7.61 2.84 9.70
N PRO A 147 8.95 2.94 9.48
CA PRO A 147 9.90 1.95 9.97
C PRO A 147 9.82 1.76 11.48
N ASP A 148 9.98 0.52 11.92
CA ASP A 148 10.03 0.10 13.31
C ASP A 148 11.31 -0.74 13.47
N GLU A 149 12.22 -0.32 14.34
CA GLU A 149 13.53 -0.94 14.54
C GLU A 149 13.43 -2.38 15.02
N ASP A 150 12.35 -2.72 15.73
CA ASP A 150 12.11 -4.05 16.28
C ASP A 150 11.58 -5.06 15.24
N ILE A 151 11.14 -4.58 14.06
CA ILE A 151 10.51 -5.43 13.04
C ILE A 151 11.30 -5.43 11.74
N THR A 152 11.96 -6.54 11.45
CA THR A 152 12.68 -6.75 10.19
C THR A 152 11.72 -7.19 9.07
N PRO A 153 11.73 -6.53 7.90
CA PRO A 153 10.98 -6.97 6.73
C PRO A 153 11.33 -8.40 6.31
N ARG A 154 10.34 -9.16 5.87
CA ARG A 154 10.52 -10.56 5.41
C ARG A 154 10.99 -10.64 3.97
N ILE A 155 10.38 -9.85 3.08
CA ILE A 155 10.65 -9.89 1.64
C ILE A 155 11.23 -8.57 1.11
N ASN A 156 10.79 -7.41 1.59
CA ASN A 156 11.28 -6.10 1.15
C ASN A 156 12.50 -5.64 1.98
N LYS A 157 13.56 -6.42 1.97
CA LYS A 157 14.77 -6.13 2.79
C LYS A 157 15.59 -4.95 2.28
N VAL A 158 15.32 -4.47 1.08
CA VAL A 158 16.17 -3.51 0.36
C VAL A 158 15.53 -2.14 0.22
N ALA A 159 14.23 -2.10 0.01
CA ALA A 159 13.52 -0.86 -0.31
C ALA A 159 12.48 -0.47 0.76
N HIS A 160 12.43 -1.17 1.90
CA HIS A 160 11.43 -0.84 2.91
C HIS A 160 11.63 0.57 3.50
N ASP A 161 12.86 0.99 3.67
CA ASP A 161 13.28 2.28 4.22
C ASP A 161 13.86 3.24 3.17
N ASP A 162 13.76 2.91 1.87
CA ASP A 162 14.20 3.79 0.79
C ASP A 162 13.51 5.16 0.89
N PRO A 163 14.27 6.27 1.05
CA PRO A 163 13.70 7.60 1.26
C PRO A 163 12.82 8.07 0.10
N THR A 164 13.14 7.66 -1.14
CA THR A 164 12.33 8.04 -2.32
C THR A 164 11.01 7.31 -2.31
N ARG A 165 11.00 6.00 -2.00
CA ARG A 165 9.77 5.23 -1.84
C ARG A 165 8.87 5.82 -0.74
N LEU A 166 9.46 6.14 0.42
CA LEU A 166 8.71 6.71 1.55
C LEU A 166 8.14 8.09 1.20
N SER A 167 8.94 8.94 0.54
CA SER A 167 8.50 10.26 0.05
C SER A 167 7.37 10.15 -0.96
N GLU A 168 7.47 9.23 -1.92
CA GLU A 168 6.42 9.00 -2.91
C GLU A 168 5.16 8.37 -2.28
N SER A 169 5.29 7.50 -1.28
CA SER A 169 4.16 6.99 -0.51
C SER A 169 3.44 8.12 0.23
N LYS A 170 4.19 9.03 0.85
CA LYS A 170 3.60 10.20 1.51
C LYS A 170 2.90 11.12 0.52
N ARG A 171 3.50 11.39 -0.62
CA ARG A 171 2.90 12.21 -1.68
C ARG A 171 1.60 11.59 -2.21
N LEU A 172 1.59 10.26 -2.42
CA LEU A 172 0.40 9.49 -2.80
C LEU A 172 -0.69 9.60 -1.72
N ALA A 173 -0.32 9.39 -0.47
CA ALA A 173 -1.23 9.46 0.67
C ALA A 173 -1.87 10.86 0.80
N ASP A 174 -1.07 11.93 0.76
CA ASP A 174 -1.57 13.30 0.89
C ASP A 174 -2.57 13.65 -0.22
N ASN A 175 -2.25 13.27 -1.47
CA ASN A 175 -3.14 13.53 -2.61
C ASN A 175 -4.47 12.76 -2.49
N ILE A 176 -4.42 11.47 -2.15
CA ILE A 176 -5.64 10.65 -2.01
C ILE A 176 -6.44 11.10 -0.79
N HIS A 177 -5.80 11.22 0.37
CA HIS A 177 -6.46 11.55 1.62
C HIS A 177 -7.22 12.88 1.54
N ASN A 178 -6.54 13.96 1.13
CA ASN A 178 -7.14 15.27 1.01
C ASN A 178 -8.32 15.29 0.03
N SER A 179 -8.18 14.57 -1.08
CA SER A 179 -9.25 14.47 -2.07
C SER A 179 -10.46 13.68 -1.55
N VAL A 180 -10.22 12.56 -0.84
CA VAL A 180 -11.30 11.76 -0.23
C VAL A 180 -12.05 12.56 0.83
N VAL A 181 -11.32 13.22 1.73
CA VAL A 181 -11.93 14.09 2.77
C VAL A 181 -12.80 15.16 2.13
N SER A 182 -12.27 15.86 1.12
CA SER A 182 -12.97 16.96 0.46
C SER A 182 -14.20 16.49 -0.31
N VAL A 183 -14.08 15.46 -1.15
CA VAL A 183 -15.16 15.00 -2.06
C VAL A 183 -16.24 14.24 -1.29
N ALA A 184 -15.87 13.37 -0.37
CA ALA A 184 -16.85 12.60 0.39
C ALA A 184 -17.44 13.37 1.57
N GLY A 185 -16.86 14.51 1.96
CA GLY A 185 -17.23 15.22 3.18
C GLY A 185 -17.04 14.32 4.40
N ALA A 186 -15.92 13.59 4.43
CA ALA A 186 -15.55 12.73 5.53
C ALA A 186 -14.87 13.54 6.65
N ASN A 187 -14.96 13.05 7.90
CA ASN A 187 -14.14 13.59 8.96
C ASN A 187 -12.67 13.25 8.68
N ASP A 188 -11.83 14.26 8.73
CA ASP A 188 -10.38 14.15 8.54
C ASP A 188 -9.72 13.56 9.79
N ARG A 189 -9.06 12.42 9.65
CA ARG A 189 -8.28 11.79 10.72
C ARG A 189 -6.80 11.71 10.41
N GLY A 190 -6.40 12.24 9.27
CA GLY A 190 -5.02 12.44 8.85
C GLY A 190 -4.36 11.26 8.16
N VAL A 191 -3.18 11.59 7.63
CA VAL A 191 -2.20 10.62 7.15
C VAL A 191 -1.30 10.23 8.31
N ARG A 192 -1.10 8.91 8.50
CA ARG A 192 -0.41 8.33 9.65
C ARG A 192 0.66 7.34 9.23
N GLY A 193 1.69 7.21 10.05
CA GLY A 193 2.66 6.13 9.95
C GLY A 193 2.16 4.86 10.65
N ALA A 194 2.44 3.70 10.06
CA ALA A 194 2.21 2.40 10.68
C ALA A 194 3.10 1.33 10.06
N ASN A 195 3.41 0.29 10.84
CA ASN A 195 4.20 -0.86 10.38
C ASN A 195 3.31 -2.01 9.89
N TYR A 196 2.33 -1.71 9.04
CA TYR A 196 1.51 -2.76 8.42
C TYR A 196 2.31 -3.58 7.41
N ALA A 197 2.14 -4.91 7.46
CA ALA A 197 2.90 -5.84 6.61
C ALA A 197 2.78 -5.50 5.11
N VAL A 198 1.57 -5.25 4.61
CA VAL A 198 1.35 -4.90 3.21
C VAL A 198 2.05 -3.61 2.77
N LEU A 199 2.30 -2.67 3.69
CA LEU A 199 3.05 -1.45 3.43
C LEU A 199 4.56 -1.65 3.55
N ARG A 200 4.99 -2.42 4.56
CA ARG A 200 6.40 -2.74 4.83
C ARG A 200 7.01 -3.59 3.72
N GLU A 201 6.29 -4.64 3.33
CA GLU A 201 6.79 -5.65 2.40
C GLU A 201 6.67 -5.26 0.93
N THR A 202 5.95 -4.18 0.62
CA THR A 202 5.79 -3.67 -0.75
C THR A 202 6.95 -2.74 -1.14
N VAL A 203 7.55 -2.97 -2.33
CA VAL A 203 8.64 -2.13 -2.86
C VAL A 203 8.15 -0.89 -3.64
N LYS A 204 6.85 -0.75 -3.82
CA LYS A 204 6.23 0.38 -4.52
C LYS A 204 5.86 1.49 -3.54
N PRO A 205 5.62 2.74 -3.99
CA PRO A 205 4.85 3.71 -3.25
C PRO A 205 3.52 3.09 -2.82
N ALA A 206 3.22 3.09 -1.51
CA ALA A 206 2.15 2.29 -0.95
C ALA A 206 1.35 3.06 0.09
N VAL A 207 0.03 2.90 0.04
CA VAL A 207 -0.91 3.44 1.03
C VAL A 207 -1.94 2.38 1.43
N LEU A 208 -2.43 2.47 2.66
CA LEU A 208 -3.59 1.75 3.15
C LEU A 208 -4.66 2.78 3.55
N LEU A 209 -5.84 2.63 2.99
CA LEU A 209 -6.97 3.52 3.20
C LEU A 209 -7.94 2.88 4.18
N GLU A 210 -8.22 3.54 5.29
CA GLU A 210 -9.31 3.24 6.21
C GLU A 210 -10.45 4.22 5.94
N LEU A 211 -11.47 3.76 5.23
CA LEU A 211 -12.50 4.60 4.60
C LEU A 211 -13.72 4.88 5.48
N GLY A 212 -13.62 4.65 6.77
CA GLY A 212 -14.67 4.88 7.77
C GLY A 212 -14.68 3.80 8.84
N TYR A 213 -15.56 3.96 9.84
CA TYR A 213 -15.61 3.09 11.02
C TYR A 213 -16.89 2.24 11.06
N MET A 214 -16.72 0.91 11.09
CA MET A 214 -17.82 -0.06 11.04
C MET A 214 -18.58 -0.22 12.37
N ASP A 215 -17.90 0.01 13.50
CA ASP A 215 -18.43 -0.14 14.86
C ASP A 215 -19.03 1.16 15.45
N SER A 216 -19.21 2.17 14.61
CA SER A 216 -19.83 3.45 14.97
C SER A 216 -21.08 3.72 14.14
N PRO A 217 -21.90 4.74 14.47
CA PRO A 217 -23.07 5.14 13.65
C PRO A 217 -22.74 5.44 12.18
N GLU A 218 -21.46 5.63 11.84
CA GLU A 218 -20.96 5.83 10.48
C GLU A 218 -21.22 4.60 9.57
N TYR A 219 -21.45 3.40 10.15
CA TYR A 219 -21.74 2.19 9.37
C TYR A 219 -22.86 2.38 8.35
N LYS A 220 -23.88 3.20 8.68
CA LYS A 220 -24.99 3.53 7.76
C LYS A 220 -24.53 4.33 6.56
N LYS A 221 -23.53 5.20 6.77
CA LYS A 221 -22.95 6.05 5.74
C LYS A 221 -22.04 5.25 4.81
N ILE A 222 -21.12 4.46 5.39
CA ILE A 222 -20.16 3.67 4.61
C ILE A 222 -20.78 2.50 3.86
N SER A 223 -21.97 2.05 4.24
CA SER A 223 -22.76 1.05 3.50
C SER A 223 -23.67 1.66 2.43
N ASP A 224 -23.83 2.98 2.41
CA ASP A 224 -24.63 3.69 1.40
C ASP A 224 -23.87 3.79 0.07
N ASP A 225 -24.52 3.38 -1.01
CA ASP A 225 -23.90 3.33 -2.35
C ASP A 225 -23.47 4.72 -2.85
N LYS A 226 -24.22 5.78 -2.55
CA LYS A 226 -23.90 7.15 -2.97
C LYS A 226 -22.66 7.67 -2.24
N TYR A 227 -22.53 7.31 -0.96
CA TYR A 227 -21.35 7.69 -0.20
C TYR A 227 -20.11 6.94 -0.67
N GLN A 228 -20.23 5.63 -0.95
CA GLN A 228 -19.13 4.86 -1.53
C GLN A 228 -18.68 5.43 -2.88
N ASN A 229 -19.61 5.90 -3.72
CA ASN A 229 -19.25 6.55 -4.98
C ASN A 229 -18.46 7.85 -4.75
N LYS A 230 -18.78 8.64 -3.71
CA LYS A 230 -17.97 9.83 -3.34
C LYS A 230 -16.58 9.45 -2.83
N LEU A 231 -16.45 8.38 -2.03
CA LEU A 231 -15.14 7.87 -1.62
C LEU A 231 -14.30 7.50 -2.85
N VAL A 232 -14.88 6.76 -3.79
CA VAL A 232 -14.21 6.38 -5.04
C VAL A 232 -13.83 7.58 -5.88
N GLU A 233 -14.71 8.56 -6.05
CA GLU A 233 -14.43 9.82 -6.75
C GLU A 233 -13.25 10.57 -6.10
N GLY A 234 -13.22 10.62 -4.77
CA GLY A 234 -12.10 11.19 -4.01
C GLY A 234 -10.78 10.46 -4.27
N ILE A 235 -10.78 9.12 -4.24
CA ILE A 235 -9.58 8.31 -4.52
C ILE A 235 -9.10 8.56 -5.96
N VAL A 236 -9.99 8.53 -6.94
CA VAL A 236 -9.66 8.79 -8.35
C VAL A 236 -9.09 10.19 -8.54
N THR A 237 -9.70 11.21 -7.90
CA THR A 237 -9.21 12.59 -7.97
C THR A 237 -7.81 12.71 -7.39
N GLY A 238 -7.59 12.16 -6.21
CA GLY A 238 -6.28 12.18 -5.55
C GLY A 238 -5.21 11.45 -6.36
N LEU A 239 -5.53 10.30 -6.91
CA LEU A 239 -4.62 9.54 -7.76
C LEU A 239 -4.26 10.32 -9.04
N ARG A 240 -5.23 10.96 -9.70
CA ARG A 240 -4.95 11.84 -10.85
C ARG A 240 -4.04 13.00 -10.50
N ASN A 241 -4.22 13.62 -9.32
CA ASN A 241 -3.34 14.68 -8.85
C ASN A 241 -1.93 14.17 -8.59
N PHE A 242 -1.79 12.99 -7.99
CA PHE A 242 -0.51 12.33 -7.80
C PHE A 242 0.23 12.13 -9.14
N TYR A 243 -0.42 11.59 -10.16
CA TYR A 243 0.21 11.36 -11.46
C TYR A 243 0.56 12.66 -12.20
N LYS A 244 -0.25 13.73 -12.06
CA LYS A 244 0.04 15.03 -12.69
C LYS A 244 1.28 15.72 -12.14
N THR A 245 1.62 15.47 -10.88
CA THR A 245 2.76 16.08 -10.19
C THR A 245 4.01 15.19 -10.18
N ALA A 246 3.93 14.00 -10.77
CA ALA A 246 5.09 13.15 -11.02
C ALA A 246 5.98 13.82 -12.08
N LYS A 247 7.23 14.06 -11.72
CA LYS A 247 8.25 14.66 -12.59
C LYS A 247 9.07 13.59 -13.29
#